data_5bcbf38bc49f0a173ef75fad56439855
#
_entry.id   5bcbf38bc49f0a173ef75fad56439855
#
_cell.length_a   1.000
_cell.length_b   1.000
_cell.length_c   1.000
_cell.angle_alpha   90.00
_cell.angle_beta   90.00
_cell.angle_gamma   90.00
#
_symmetry.space_group_name_H-M   'P 1'
#
loop_
_entity.id
_entity.type
_entity.pdbx_description
1 polymer ?
#
loop_
_entity_poly.entity_id
_entity_poly.type
_entity_poly.pdbx_seq_one_letter_code
_entity_poly.pdbx_strand_id
1 'polypeptide(L)'
;ARPLGVIDGVDMGYTGTVRKIDAEEIRLRLDGGAVVLISPLGHSYSGKTFNLSMCETAQEVAMALQAEKLVFLTEETGIRRADGSLANTLSVGEVQELIHDNPDAPADLLHAAVGALENGVSRVQILNGREDGSLLRELFTREGSGTSIAREPFVSIRQARSDDIPHIIALIRPLAEQGILLHRSREYLENHISSFSVLEHDQNIYG
;
A
#
# COMPACT_ATOMS: atom_id res chain seq x y z
N ALA A 1 -11.18 -19.44 -13.27
CA ALA A 1 -10.82 -18.54 -14.39
C ALA A 1 -11.86 -18.54 -15.49
N ARG A 2 -11.82 -17.54 -16.33
CA ARG A 2 -12.54 -17.47 -17.61
C ARG A 2 -11.55 -17.07 -18.73
N PRO A 3 -11.73 -17.57 -19.98
CA PRO A 3 -10.86 -17.17 -21.08
C PRO A 3 -11.06 -15.68 -21.42
N LEU A 4 -10.00 -15.03 -21.88
CA LEU A 4 -10.08 -13.68 -22.47
C LEU A 4 -10.76 -13.70 -23.85
N GLY A 5 -10.65 -14.82 -24.59
CA GLY A 5 -11.21 -14.95 -25.91
C GLY A 5 -10.41 -14.21 -26.98
N VAL A 6 -11.10 -13.55 -27.90
CA VAL A 6 -10.49 -12.77 -28.97
C VAL A 6 -10.54 -11.28 -28.58
N ILE A 7 -9.36 -10.64 -28.55
CA ILE A 7 -9.21 -9.20 -28.29
C ILE A 7 -8.55 -8.57 -29.52
N ASP A 8 -9.16 -7.55 -30.09
CA ASP A 8 -8.67 -6.83 -31.28
C ASP A 8 -8.31 -7.77 -32.45
N GLY A 9 -9.07 -8.85 -32.61
CA GLY A 9 -8.87 -9.85 -33.67
C GLY A 9 -7.80 -10.90 -33.35
N VAL A 10 -7.16 -10.85 -32.19
CA VAL A 10 -6.15 -11.82 -31.74
C VAL A 10 -6.78 -12.80 -30.75
N ASP A 11 -6.68 -14.10 -31.04
CA ASP A 11 -7.08 -15.14 -30.10
C ASP A 11 -6.06 -15.26 -28.97
N MET A 12 -6.48 -14.95 -27.75
CA MET A 12 -5.67 -14.98 -26.55
C MET A 12 -5.40 -16.40 -26.03
N GLY A 13 -5.93 -17.42 -26.66
CA GLY A 13 -5.65 -18.84 -26.39
C GLY A 13 -5.93 -19.23 -24.95
N TYR A 14 -4.88 -19.62 -24.24
CA TYR A 14 -4.94 -20.02 -22.82
C TYR A 14 -4.69 -18.86 -21.83
N THR A 15 -4.86 -17.63 -22.25
CA THR A 15 -4.87 -16.48 -21.36
C THR A 15 -6.28 -16.23 -20.83
N GLY A 16 -6.39 -15.98 -19.55
CA GLY A 16 -7.69 -15.77 -18.90
C GLY A 16 -7.65 -14.66 -17.85
N THR A 17 -8.82 -14.41 -17.26
CA THR A 17 -8.99 -13.51 -16.12
C THR A 17 -9.45 -14.30 -14.91
N VAL A 18 -9.22 -13.72 -13.71
CA VAL A 18 -9.74 -14.25 -12.46
C VAL A 18 -11.27 -14.15 -12.48
N ARG A 19 -11.95 -15.20 -12.10
CA ARG A 19 -13.40 -15.25 -12.01
C ARG A 19 -13.90 -15.34 -10.59
N LYS A 20 -13.21 -16.14 -9.78
CA LYS A 20 -13.55 -16.37 -8.38
C LYS A 20 -12.31 -16.85 -7.65
N ILE A 21 -12.10 -16.33 -6.46
CA ILE A 21 -11.12 -16.81 -5.48
C ILE A 21 -11.89 -17.61 -4.42
N ASP A 22 -11.36 -18.74 -4.02
CA ASP A 22 -11.88 -19.53 -2.91
C ASP A 22 -11.27 -19.01 -1.60
N ALA A 23 -11.83 -17.91 -1.11
CA ALA A 23 -11.34 -17.25 0.08
C ALA A 23 -11.51 -18.10 1.35
N GLU A 24 -12.53 -18.95 1.40
CA GLU A 24 -12.79 -19.82 2.57
C GLU A 24 -11.68 -20.85 2.71
N GLU A 25 -11.32 -21.55 1.63
CA GLU A 25 -10.24 -22.52 1.65
C GLU A 25 -8.88 -21.88 1.97
N ILE A 26 -8.62 -20.68 1.42
CA ILE A 26 -7.37 -19.95 1.73
C ILE A 26 -7.33 -19.59 3.21
N ARG A 27 -8.42 -19.03 3.78
CA ARG A 27 -8.49 -18.66 5.20
C ARG A 27 -8.30 -19.88 6.10
N LEU A 28 -8.93 -21.00 5.77
CA LEU A 28 -8.78 -22.26 6.54
C LEU A 28 -7.30 -22.67 6.64
N ARG A 29 -6.53 -22.52 5.58
CA ARG A 29 -5.08 -22.80 5.58
C ARG A 29 -4.29 -21.79 6.41
N LEU A 30 -4.60 -20.51 6.25
CA LEU A 30 -3.95 -19.43 7.00
C LEU A 30 -4.22 -19.56 8.51
N ASP A 31 -5.47 -19.84 8.91
CA ASP A 31 -5.88 -20.04 10.30
C ASP A 31 -5.18 -21.26 10.92
N GLY A 32 -4.86 -22.26 10.10
CA GLY A 32 -4.03 -23.40 10.47
C GLY A 32 -2.54 -23.10 10.60
N GLY A 33 -2.12 -21.83 10.43
CA GLY A 33 -0.71 -21.39 10.52
C GLY A 33 0.12 -21.67 9.26
N ALA A 34 -0.50 -22.02 8.13
CA ALA A 34 0.20 -22.24 6.88
C ALA A 34 0.47 -20.92 6.13
N VAL A 35 1.53 -20.92 5.35
CA VAL A 35 1.75 -19.90 4.29
C VAL A 35 1.14 -20.46 3.00
N VAL A 36 0.23 -19.68 2.38
CA VAL A 36 -0.46 -20.11 1.17
C VAL A 36 0.24 -19.50 -0.05
N LEU A 37 0.79 -20.37 -0.91
CA LEU A 37 1.38 -19.97 -2.19
C LEU A 37 0.36 -20.16 -3.30
N ILE A 38 0.07 -19.07 -4.03
CA ILE A 38 -0.89 -19.05 -5.14
C ILE A 38 -0.15 -18.74 -6.43
N SER A 39 -0.26 -19.63 -7.43
CA SER A 39 0.28 -19.38 -8.77
C SER A 39 -0.73 -18.57 -9.60
N PRO A 40 -0.27 -17.79 -10.62
CA PRO A 40 -1.16 -17.09 -11.55
C PRO A 40 -1.73 -18.07 -12.60
N LEU A 41 -2.30 -19.17 -12.13
CA LEU A 41 -2.96 -20.20 -12.93
C LEU A 41 -4.38 -20.39 -12.39
N GLY A 42 -5.34 -20.44 -13.30
CA GLY A 42 -6.72 -20.65 -12.93
C GLY A 42 -7.40 -21.69 -13.80
N HIS A 43 -8.40 -22.36 -13.26
CA HIS A 43 -9.18 -23.38 -13.97
C HIS A 43 -10.58 -22.87 -14.33
N SER A 44 -11.04 -23.19 -15.54
CA SER A 44 -12.45 -23.03 -15.88
C SER A 44 -13.31 -24.14 -15.26
N TYR A 45 -14.62 -24.01 -15.33
CA TYR A 45 -15.53 -25.09 -14.93
C TYR A 45 -15.36 -26.40 -15.71
N SER A 46 -14.87 -26.31 -16.94
CA SER A 46 -14.56 -27.48 -17.77
C SER A 46 -13.18 -28.08 -17.48
N GLY A 47 -12.46 -27.58 -16.47
CA GLY A 47 -11.14 -28.07 -16.09
C GLY A 47 -9.99 -27.55 -16.96
N LYS A 48 -10.24 -26.66 -17.93
CA LYS A 48 -9.15 -26.04 -18.71
C LYS A 48 -8.36 -25.07 -17.86
N THR A 49 -7.05 -25.13 -17.97
CA THR A 49 -6.12 -24.22 -17.28
C THR A 49 -5.82 -22.99 -18.12
N PHE A 50 -5.79 -21.82 -17.49
CA PHE A 50 -5.47 -20.53 -18.09
C PHE A 50 -4.35 -19.84 -17.32
N ASN A 51 -3.46 -19.16 -18.04
CA ASN A 51 -2.54 -18.21 -17.49
C ASN A 51 -3.31 -16.94 -17.12
N LEU A 52 -3.07 -16.43 -15.92
CA LEU A 52 -3.67 -15.20 -15.39
C LEU A 52 -2.60 -14.13 -15.23
N SER A 53 -3.01 -12.87 -15.20
CA SER A 53 -2.11 -11.80 -14.77
C SER A 53 -1.74 -12.00 -13.30
N MET A 54 -0.46 -11.86 -12.97
CA MET A 54 0.01 -11.90 -11.58
C MET A 54 -0.57 -10.74 -10.78
N CYS A 55 -0.60 -9.54 -11.36
CA CYS A 55 -1.13 -8.34 -10.71
C CYS A 55 -2.63 -8.49 -10.44
N GLU A 56 -3.41 -8.94 -11.44
CA GLU A 56 -4.84 -9.22 -11.27
C GLU A 56 -5.08 -10.31 -10.21
N THR A 57 -4.30 -11.40 -10.25
CA THR A 57 -4.45 -12.48 -9.28
C THR A 57 -4.17 -12.00 -7.86
N ALA A 58 -3.11 -11.21 -7.66
CA ALA A 58 -2.76 -10.64 -6.37
C ALA A 58 -3.85 -9.69 -5.85
N GLN A 59 -4.36 -8.81 -6.72
CA GLN A 59 -5.47 -7.91 -6.42
C GLN A 59 -6.72 -8.69 -5.96
N GLU A 60 -7.16 -9.64 -6.76
CA GLU A 60 -8.38 -10.42 -6.49
C GLU A 60 -8.28 -11.26 -5.20
N VAL A 61 -7.08 -11.83 -4.92
CA VAL A 61 -6.83 -12.54 -3.67
C VAL A 61 -6.86 -11.59 -2.48
N ALA A 62 -6.20 -10.44 -2.59
CA ALA A 62 -6.17 -9.45 -1.51
C ALA A 62 -7.58 -8.92 -1.18
N MET A 63 -8.39 -8.64 -2.22
CA MET A 63 -9.78 -8.23 -2.06
C MET A 63 -10.65 -9.33 -1.42
N ALA A 64 -10.55 -10.56 -1.90
CA ALA A 64 -11.34 -11.69 -1.40
C ALA A 64 -11.00 -12.02 0.07
N LEU A 65 -9.77 -11.84 0.47
CA LEU A 65 -9.30 -12.04 1.85
C LEU A 65 -9.54 -10.83 2.75
N GLN A 66 -9.88 -9.66 2.19
CA GLN A 66 -9.90 -8.38 2.90
C GLN A 66 -8.53 -8.12 3.56
N ALA A 67 -7.48 -8.27 2.77
CA ALA A 67 -6.12 -8.10 3.25
C ALA A 67 -5.89 -6.65 3.70
N GLU A 68 -5.20 -6.49 4.81
CA GLU A 68 -4.83 -5.16 5.31
C GLU A 68 -3.81 -4.50 4.38
N LYS A 69 -2.84 -5.28 3.88
CA LYS A 69 -1.77 -4.80 3.02
C LYS A 69 -1.55 -5.76 1.83
N LEU A 70 -1.39 -5.19 0.64
CA LEU A 70 -0.91 -5.88 -0.55
C LEU A 70 0.49 -5.38 -0.89
N VAL A 71 1.44 -6.31 -1.05
CA VAL A 71 2.84 -5.97 -1.36
C VAL A 71 3.21 -6.54 -2.71
N PHE A 72 3.66 -5.67 -3.63
CA PHE A 72 4.27 -6.07 -4.89
C PHE A 72 5.79 -5.99 -4.76
N LEU A 73 6.45 -7.10 -5.08
CA LEU A 73 7.90 -7.16 -5.19
C LEU A 73 8.28 -7.00 -6.66
N THR A 74 9.02 -5.95 -6.98
CA THR A 74 9.44 -5.60 -8.35
C THR A 74 10.97 -5.59 -8.46
N GLU A 75 11.50 -5.33 -9.65
CA GLU A 75 12.94 -5.12 -9.85
C GLU A 75 13.36 -3.68 -9.53
N GLU A 76 12.40 -2.75 -9.53
CA GLU A 76 12.61 -1.34 -9.24
C GLU A 76 12.42 -1.03 -7.75
N THR A 77 13.08 0.01 -7.27
CA THR A 77 13.00 0.44 -5.86
C THR A 77 11.60 0.94 -5.47
N GLY A 78 10.77 1.26 -6.45
CA GLY A 78 9.43 1.80 -6.30
C GLY A 78 9.04 2.61 -7.53
N ILE A 79 8.02 3.43 -7.42
CA ILE A 79 7.51 4.24 -8.52
C ILE A 79 8.28 5.56 -8.59
N ARG A 80 8.71 5.94 -9.81
CA ARG A 80 9.38 7.21 -10.05
C ARG A 80 8.41 8.24 -10.59
N ARG A 81 8.56 9.48 -10.12
CA ARG A 81 7.88 10.65 -10.68
C ARG A 81 8.53 11.06 -12.00
N ALA A 82 7.90 11.96 -12.75
CA ALA A 82 8.41 12.45 -14.02
C ALA A 82 9.80 13.15 -13.90
N ASP A 83 10.13 13.70 -12.74
CA ASP A 83 11.43 14.32 -12.45
C ASP A 83 12.51 13.28 -12.07
N GLY A 84 12.19 11.98 -12.08
CA GLY A 84 13.08 10.88 -11.72
C GLY A 84 13.17 10.59 -10.22
N SER A 85 12.57 11.41 -9.36
CA SER A 85 12.54 11.18 -7.91
C SER A 85 11.68 9.96 -7.56
N LEU A 86 12.03 9.27 -6.47
CA LEU A 86 11.22 8.18 -5.93
C LEU A 86 9.97 8.76 -5.26
N ALA A 87 8.81 8.25 -5.62
CA ALA A 87 7.57 8.55 -4.93
C ALA A 87 7.44 7.62 -3.71
N ASN A 88 7.80 8.10 -2.53
CA ASN A 88 7.67 7.30 -1.31
C ASN A 88 6.21 7.03 -0.96
N THR A 89 5.33 7.97 -1.26
CA THR A 89 3.90 7.88 -0.98
C THR A 89 3.11 8.44 -2.15
N LEU A 90 2.03 7.76 -2.52
CA LEU A 90 1.08 8.16 -3.54
C LEU A 90 -0.35 7.95 -3.05
N SER A 91 -1.23 8.89 -3.35
CA SER A 91 -2.68 8.69 -3.29
C SER A 91 -3.20 7.99 -4.54
N VAL A 92 -4.41 7.45 -4.49
CA VAL A 92 -5.08 6.87 -5.68
C VAL A 92 -5.18 7.89 -6.82
N GLY A 93 -5.50 9.16 -6.50
CA GLY A 93 -5.56 10.23 -7.51
C GLY A 93 -4.22 10.46 -8.22
N GLU A 94 -3.12 10.56 -7.45
CA GLU A 94 -1.77 10.73 -8.01
C GLU A 94 -1.35 9.51 -8.87
N VAL A 95 -1.76 8.31 -8.50
CA VAL A 95 -1.50 7.10 -9.31
C VAL A 95 -2.24 7.16 -10.63
N GLN A 96 -3.50 7.61 -10.65
CA GLN A 96 -4.30 7.74 -11.87
C GLN A 96 -3.70 8.80 -12.81
N GLU A 97 -3.26 9.94 -12.29
CA GLU A 97 -2.52 10.96 -13.04
C GLU A 97 -1.21 10.40 -13.61
N LEU A 98 -0.46 9.66 -12.79
CA LEU A 98 0.80 9.07 -13.21
C LEU A 98 0.64 8.04 -14.34
N ILE A 99 -0.42 7.21 -14.31
CA ILE A 99 -0.73 6.28 -15.40
C ILE A 99 -1.06 7.05 -16.69
N HIS A 100 -1.77 8.17 -16.56
CA HIS A 100 -2.15 8.98 -17.72
C HIS A 100 -0.95 9.70 -18.36
N ASP A 101 -0.07 10.24 -17.54
CA ASP A 101 1.01 11.13 -17.97
C ASP A 101 2.31 10.42 -18.31
N ASN A 102 2.48 9.18 -17.84
CA ASN A 102 3.70 8.39 -18.04
C ASN A 102 3.40 7.06 -18.76
N PRO A 103 3.64 6.99 -20.08
CA PRO A 103 3.44 5.75 -20.84
C PRO A 103 4.34 4.58 -20.42
N ASP A 104 5.47 4.87 -19.76
CA ASP A 104 6.41 3.85 -19.27
C ASP A 104 6.07 3.37 -17.85
N ALA A 105 5.05 3.93 -17.22
CA ALA A 105 4.60 3.48 -15.91
C ALA A 105 4.13 2.01 -15.98
N PRO A 106 4.34 1.21 -14.91
CA PRO A 106 3.87 -0.18 -14.85
C PRO A 106 2.34 -0.22 -14.67
N ALA A 107 1.61 0.11 -15.73
CA ALA A 107 0.17 0.34 -15.71
C ALA A 107 -0.61 -0.84 -15.12
N ASP A 108 -0.29 -2.09 -15.48
CA ASP A 108 -0.99 -3.27 -14.96
C ASP A 108 -0.87 -3.39 -13.43
N LEU A 109 0.31 -3.12 -12.89
CA LEU A 109 0.56 -3.13 -11.46
C LEU A 109 -0.18 -1.99 -10.76
N LEU A 110 -0.13 -0.79 -11.33
CA LEU A 110 -0.77 0.39 -10.76
C LEU A 110 -2.30 0.29 -10.82
N HIS A 111 -2.87 -0.24 -11.91
CA HIS A 111 -4.31 -0.54 -11.98
C HIS A 111 -4.73 -1.57 -10.93
N ALA A 112 -3.94 -2.63 -10.75
CA ALA A 112 -4.21 -3.63 -9.71
C ALA A 112 -4.11 -3.03 -8.29
N ALA A 113 -3.16 -2.12 -8.06
CA ALA A 113 -3.02 -1.40 -6.79
C ALA A 113 -4.25 -0.53 -6.50
N VAL A 114 -4.67 0.29 -7.47
CA VAL A 114 -5.88 1.13 -7.36
C VAL A 114 -7.12 0.27 -7.12
N GLY A 115 -7.31 -0.79 -7.93
CA GLY A 115 -8.45 -1.69 -7.79
C GLY A 115 -8.50 -2.38 -6.42
N ALA A 116 -7.37 -2.80 -5.86
CA ALA A 116 -7.30 -3.36 -4.51
C ALA A 116 -7.73 -2.35 -3.45
N LEU A 117 -7.20 -1.13 -3.51
CA LEU A 117 -7.54 -0.04 -2.58
C LEU A 117 -9.01 0.34 -2.63
N GLU A 118 -9.58 0.51 -3.82
CA GLU A 118 -10.98 0.85 -4.01
C GLU A 118 -11.93 -0.22 -3.46
N ASN A 119 -11.47 -1.48 -3.38
CA ASN A 119 -12.26 -2.62 -2.92
C ASN A 119 -11.88 -3.13 -1.52
N GLY A 120 -11.28 -2.28 -0.68
CA GLY A 120 -11.20 -2.52 0.76
C GLY A 120 -9.83 -2.91 1.30
N VAL A 121 -8.81 -3.09 0.45
CA VAL A 121 -7.43 -3.18 0.92
C VAL A 121 -7.01 -1.80 1.44
N SER A 122 -6.40 -1.75 2.62
CA SER A 122 -6.06 -0.48 3.27
C SER A 122 -4.84 0.18 2.63
N ARG A 123 -3.86 -0.61 2.20
CA ARG A 123 -2.58 -0.13 1.68
C ARG A 123 -1.99 -1.07 0.64
N VAL A 124 -1.38 -0.49 -0.38
CA VAL A 124 -0.54 -1.24 -1.33
C VAL A 124 0.88 -0.72 -1.24
N GLN A 125 1.84 -1.65 -1.25
CA GLN A 125 3.27 -1.34 -1.17
C GLN A 125 4.00 -1.94 -2.36
N ILE A 126 4.90 -1.14 -2.97
CA ILE A 126 5.74 -1.59 -4.08
C ILE A 126 7.18 -1.53 -3.62
N LEU A 127 7.86 -2.67 -3.59
CA LEU A 127 9.19 -2.83 -3.03
C LEU A 127 10.14 -3.43 -4.06
N ASN A 128 11.45 -3.16 -3.89
CA ASN A 128 12.48 -3.87 -4.62
C ASN A 128 12.67 -5.28 -4.03
N GLY A 129 12.26 -6.30 -4.79
CA GLY A 129 12.42 -7.70 -4.40
C GLY A 129 13.86 -8.23 -4.47
N ARG A 130 14.78 -7.48 -5.11
CA ARG A 130 16.20 -7.82 -5.20
C ARG A 130 17.03 -7.24 -4.05
N GLU A 131 16.48 -6.29 -3.31
CA GLU A 131 17.14 -5.69 -2.16
C GLU A 131 16.94 -6.54 -0.91
N ASP A 132 18.05 -7.04 -0.34
CA ASP A 132 18.02 -7.84 0.88
C ASP A 132 17.36 -7.07 2.03
N GLY A 133 16.36 -7.71 2.64
CA GLY A 133 15.66 -7.15 3.79
C GLY A 133 14.62 -6.08 3.49
N SER A 134 14.36 -5.71 2.22
CA SER A 134 13.36 -4.69 1.86
C SER A 134 11.98 -5.00 2.44
N LEU A 135 11.52 -6.24 2.31
CA LEU A 135 10.25 -6.69 2.87
C LEU A 135 10.24 -6.66 4.41
N LEU A 136 11.34 -7.08 5.05
CA LEU A 136 11.44 -7.04 6.52
C LEU A 136 11.46 -5.60 7.03
N ARG A 137 12.16 -4.69 6.33
CA ARG A 137 12.17 -3.27 6.65
C ARG A 137 10.77 -2.68 6.58
N GLU A 138 10.03 -2.98 5.52
CA GLU A 138 8.64 -2.53 5.36
C GLU A 138 7.71 -3.07 6.45
N LEU A 139 7.87 -4.33 6.85
CA LEU A 139 6.97 -4.95 7.82
C LEU A 139 7.29 -4.60 9.28
N PHE A 140 8.56 -4.31 9.59
CA PHE A 140 9.05 -4.19 10.97
C PHE A 140 9.66 -2.84 11.32
N THR A 141 9.82 -1.91 10.37
CA THR A 141 10.33 -0.56 10.65
C THR A 141 9.31 0.52 10.26
N ARG A 142 9.48 1.70 10.83
CA ARG A 142 8.64 2.87 10.54
C ARG A 142 9.07 3.61 9.27
N GLU A 143 10.33 3.47 8.87
CA GLU A 143 10.89 4.19 7.72
C GLU A 143 10.34 3.64 6.40
N GLY A 144 9.90 2.39 6.39
CA GLY A 144 9.37 1.73 5.22
C GLY A 144 10.40 1.56 4.11
N SER A 145 9.95 1.12 2.96
CA SER A 145 10.77 0.93 1.77
C SER A 145 9.90 1.09 0.51
N GLY A 146 10.48 1.61 -0.57
CA GLY A 146 9.79 1.71 -1.85
C GLY A 146 8.67 2.75 -1.91
N THR A 147 7.56 2.40 -2.54
CA THR A 147 6.39 3.27 -2.73
C THR A 147 5.17 2.71 -2.01
N SER A 148 4.57 3.51 -1.15
CA SER A 148 3.31 3.22 -0.48
C SER A 148 2.15 3.90 -1.20
N ILE A 149 1.06 3.17 -1.46
CA ILE A 149 -0.14 3.71 -2.09
C ILE A 149 -1.34 3.51 -1.16
N ALA A 150 -2.14 4.57 -0.95
CA ALA A 150 -3.37 4.52 -0.19
C ALA A 150 -4.47 5.38 -0.82
N ARG A 151 -5.72 5.24 -0.32
CA ARG A 151 -6.85 6.01 -0.85
C ARG A 151 -6.68 7.50 -0.67
N GLU A 152 -6.24 7.91 0.52
CA GLU A 152 -6.05 9.30 0.91
C GLU A 152 -4.58 9.56 1.22
N PRO A 153 -4.12 10.80 1.09
CA PRO A 153 -2.78 11.16 1.54
C PRO A 153 -2.56 10.74 2.98
N PHE A 154 -1.44 10.10 3.26
CA PHE A 154 -1.08 9.65 4.61
C PHE A 154 -0.85 10.81 5.58
N VAL A 155 -0.72 12.02 5.06
CA VAL A 155 -0.50 13.22 5.84
C VAL A 155 -1.83 13.87 6.15
N SER A 156 -2.20 13.91 7.41
CA SER A 156 -3.40 14.61 7.89
C SER A 156 -3.03 15.64 8.95
N ILE A 157 -3.67 16.81 8.88
CA ILE A 157 -3.64 17.77 9.97
C ILE A 157 -4.91 17.54 10.77
N ARG A 158 -4.75 17.13 12.02
CA ARG A 158 -5.88 16.93 12.94
C ARG A 158 -5.63 17.63 14.27
N GLN A 159 -6.70 17.81 15.01
CA GLN A 159 -6.60 18.30 16.38
C GLN A 159 -5.84 17.29 17.26
N ALA A 160 -4.93 17.81 18.08
CA ALA A 160 -4.16 16.98 19.00
C ALA A 160 -5.05 16.34 20.06
N ARG A 161 -4.69 15.15 20.50
CA ARG A 161 -5.33 14.36 21.55
C ARG A 161 -4.36 14.15 22.71
N SER A 162 -4.88 13.77 23.86
CA SER A 162 -4.03 13.51 25.04
C SER A 162 -2.93 12.47 24.80
N ASP A 163 -3.19 11.50 23.95
CA ASP A 163 -2.23 10.45 23.58
C ASP A 163 -1.06 10.98 22.73
N ASP A 164 -1.20 12.17 22.12
CA ASP A 164 -0.16 12.79 21.31
C ASP A 164 0.88 13.55 22.15
N ILE A 165 0.58 13.84 23.41
CA ILE A 165 1.42 14.66 24.29
C ILE A 165 2.88 14.18 24.37
N PRO A 166 3.16 12.88 24.53
CA PRO A 166 4.54 12.39 24.54
C PRO A 166 5.30 12.71 23.25
N HIS A 167 4.64 12.61 22.10
CA HIS A 167 5.21 12.90 20.79
C HIS A 167 5.45 14.39 20.60
N ILE A 168 4.49 15.23 20.99
CA ILE A 168 4.62 16.70 20.97
C ILE A 168 5.81 17.15 21.83
N ILE A 169 5.95 16.59 23.04
CA ILE A 169 7.10 16.89 23.91
C ILE A 169 8.42 16.48 23.24
N ALA A 170 8.47 15.31 22.61
CA ALA A 170 9.67 14.82 21.93
C ALA A 170 10.08 15.74 20.76
N LEU A 171 9.11 16.27 20.01
CA LEU A 171 9.34 17.23 18.93
C LEU A 171 9.81 18.61 19.44
N ILE A 172 9.20 19.11 20.50
CA ILE A 172 9.48 20.45 21.04
C ILE A 172 10.82 20.49 21.79
N ARG A 173 11.19 19.41 22.46
CA ARG A 173 12.37 19.38 23.35
C ARG A 173 13.66 19.85 22.68
N PRO A 174 14.09 19.34 21.53
CA PRO A 174 15.33 19.78 20.87
C PRO A 174 15.32 21.27 20.51
N LEU A 175 14.16 21.79 20.12
CA LEU A 175 13.99 23.20 19.74
C LEU A 175 13.94 24.11 20.97
N ALA A 176 13.41 23.64 22.10
CA ALA A 176 13.41 24.34 23.35
C ALA A 176 14.81 24.39 23.97
N GLU A 177 15.59 23.31 23.89
CA GLU A 177 16.98 23.27 24.33
C GLU A 177 17.89 24.23 23.54
N GLN A 178 17.57 24.46 22.27
CA GLN A 178 18.24 25.45 21.41
C GLN A 178 17.73 26.89 21.61
N GLY A 179 16.72 27.09 22.46
CA GLY A 179 16.14 28.41 22.71
C GLY A 179 15.24 28.93 21.56
N ILE A 180 14.90 28.08 20.60
CA ILE A 180 14.03 28.43 19.45
C ILE A 180 12.57 28.45 19.89
N LEU A 181 12.16 27.52 20.75
CA LEU A 181 10.81 27.43 21.29
C LEU A 181 10.80 27.53 22.80
N LEU A 182 9.69 27.99 23.34
CA LEU A 182 9.44 27.97 24.79
C LEU A 182 9.23 26.56 25.28
N HIS A 183 9.88 26.18 26.36
CA HIS A 183 9.64 24.92 27.04
C HIS A 183 8.19 24.88 27.56
N ARG A 184 7.43 23.86 27.17
CA ARG A 184 6.05 23.61 27.65
C ARG A 184 6.06 22.42 28.58
N SER A 185 5.49 22.57 29.76
CA SER A 185 5.31 21.45 30.68
C SER A 185 4.23 20.50 30.18
N ARG A 186 4.28 19.25 30.60
CA ARG A 186 3.23 18.26 30.30
C ARG A 186 1.85 18.75 30.74
N GLU A 187 1.75 19.29 31.93
CA GLU A 187 0.52 19.86 32.49
C GLU A 187 -0.05 21.00 31.64
N TYR A 188 0.83 21.87 31.09
CA TYR A 188 0.40 22.91 30.17
C TYR A 188 -0.22 22.32 28.90
N LEU A 189 0.40 21.29 28.32
CA LEU A 189 -0.13 20.64 27.13
C LEU A 189 -1.45 19.92 27.39
N GLU A 190 -1.58 19.23 28.53
CA GLU A 190 -2.83 18.57 28.94
C GLU A 190 -3.99 19.57 29.05
N ASN A 191 -3.75 20.72 29.65
CA ASN A 191 -4.77 21.76 29.84
C ASN A 191 -5.15 22.52 28.55
N HIS A 192 -4.28 22.53 27.54
CA HIS A 192 -4.46 23.30 26.32
C HIS A 192 -4.46 22.43 25.05
N ILE A 193 -4.63 21.13 25.17
CA ILE A 193 -4.47 20.18 24.06
C ILE A 193 -5.36 20.51 22.86
N SER A 194 -6.56 21.04 23.12
CA SER A 194 -7.50 21.47 22.09
C SER A 194 -7.02 22.68 21.26
N SER A 195 -5.96 23.36 21.68
CA SER A 195 -5.37 24.47 20.93
C SER A 195 -4.22 24.04 20.01
N PHE A 196 -3.88 22.75 20.02
CA PHE A 196 -2.82 22.19 19.21
C PHE A 196 -3.40 21.41 18.04
N SER A 197 -2.83 21.59 16.88
CA SER A 197 -3.02 20.72 15.71
C SER A 197 -1.74 19.96 15.45
N VAL A 198 -1.87 18.71 15.06
CA VAL A 198 -0.73 17.84 14.76
C VAL A 198 -0.75 17.44 13.30
N LEU A 199 0.42 17.45 12.68
CA LEU A 199 0.66 16.85 11.39
C LEU A 199 0.95 15.36 11.63
N GLU A 200 0.00 14.51 11.31
CA GLU A 200 0.13 13.06 11.42
C GLU A 200 0.43 12.44 10.06
N HIS A 201 1.43 11.60 10.04
CA HIS A 201 1.75 10.77 8.90
C HIS A 201 1.96 9.35 9.42
N ASP A 202 1.09 8.43 9.00
CA ASP A 202 1.19 7.01 9.33
C ASP A 202 1.26 6.74 10.84
N GLN A 203 0.37 7.38 11.62
CA GLN A 203 0.33 7.37 13.09
C GLN A 203 1.55 8.00 13.79
N ASN A 204 2.44 8.63 13.04
CA ASN A 204 3.53 9.41 13.61
C ASN A 204 3.22 10.90 13.52
N ILE A 205 3.63 11.64 14.55
CA ILE A 205 3.45 13.09 14.62
C ILE A 205 4.76 13.76 14.20
N TYR A 206 4.67 14.66 13.22
CA TYR A 206 5.80 15.40 12.64
C TYR A 206 5.77 16.90 12.91
N GLY A 207 4.65 17.43 13.35
CA GLY A 207 4.48 18.84 13.65
C GLY A 207 3.16 19.15 14.34
#